data_7c080712dab648547bb7b86f977e920f
#
_entry.id   7c080712dab648547bb7b86f977e920f
#
_cell.length_a   1.000
_cell.length_b   1.000
_cell.length_c   1.000
_cell.angle_alpha   90.00
_cell.angle_beta   90.00
_cell.angle_gamma   90.00
#
_symmetry.space_group_name_H-M   'P 1'
#
loop_
_entity.id
_entity.type
_entity.pdbx_description
1 polymer ?
#
loop_
_entity_poly.entity_id
_entity_poly.type
_entity_poly.pdbx_seq_one_letter_code
_entity_poly.pdbx_strand_id
1 'polypeptide(L)'
;MKKGGVNLYTQYNKKTDKELKKLISISDFYAINEFGERLFKEGKYEEALNYFEKASDLGSNMAINNIGFYYLEIENNLEKAEKYFLKAMEKGNVVALNNLGIVNDRKEDYNRAIEYYSMAIKNKCNFAYNNLGNLYEEIYQDYEKAENLYRKNFKETKDTEALIHLAYLYLNRYHNKRNAIKYLELSSKKGNKEAGHILFHLLNDEECNCNN
;
A
#
# COMPACT_ATOMS: atom_id res chain seq x y z
N MET A 1 10.70 21.47 -22.10
CA MET A 1 11.03 20.07 -22.38
C MET A 1 11.05 19.29 -21.07
N LYS A 2 9.94 18.57 -20.73
CA LYS A 2 9.89 17.71 -19.55
C LYS A 2 10.59 16.39 -19.89
N LYS A 3 11.82 16.19 -19.46
CA LYS A 3 12.46 14.87 -19.46
C LYS A 3 11.65 14.00 -18.51
N GLY A 4 11.03 12.94 -19.02
CA GLY A 4 10.37 11.93 -18.21
C GLY A 4 11.39 11.37 -17.22
N GLY A 5 11.19 11.67 -15.94
CA GLY A 5 12.00 11.13 -14.87
C GLY A 5 11.75 9.63 -14.81
N VAL A 6 12.68 8.85 -15.33
CA VAL A 6 12.76 7.43 -15.02
C VAL A 6 12.95 7.38 -13.50
N ASN A 7 11.98 6.80 -12.79
CA ASN A 7 12.14 6.56 -11.37
C ASN A 7 13.38 5.68 -11.21
N LEU A 8 14.49 6.27 -10.77
CA LEU A 8 15.79 5.61 -10.66
C LEU A 8 15.70 4.26 -9.94
N TYR A 9 14.78 4.16 -8.99
CA TYR A 9 14.56 2.95 -8.21
C TYR A 9 13.99 1.77 -9.04
N THR A 10 13.12 2.03 -10.02
CA THR A 10 12.49 0.96 -10.84
C THR A 10 13.47 0.15 -11.68
N GLN A 11 14.69 0.61 -11.85
CA GLN A 11 15.73 -0.16 -12.54
C GLN A 11 16.35 -1.27 -11.68
N TYR A 12 16.29 -1.15 -10.34
CA TYR A 12 16.94 -2.12 -9.43
C TYR A 12 16.10 -3.38 -9.24
N ASN A 13 14.78 -3.27 -9.23
CA ASN A 13 13.87 -4.44 -9.09
C ASN A 13 13.96 -5.43 -10.26
N LYS A 14 14.52 -5.01 -11.40
CA LYS A 14 14.76 -5.86 -12.58
C LYS A 14 16.12 -6.54 -12.59
N LYS A 15 17.03 -6.17 -11.70
CA LYS A 15 18.38 -6.73 -11.63
C LYS A 15 18.35 -8.11 -10.96
N THR A 16 19.25 -8.97 -11.42
CA THR A 16 19.50 -10.25 -10.75
C THR A 16 20.25 -10.03 -9.42
N ASP A 17 20.19 -10.99 -8.51
CA ASP A 17 20.94 -10.91 -7.24
C ASP A 17 22.45 -10.79 -7.46
N LYS A 18 22.97 -11.40 -8.52
CA LYS A 18 24.39 -11.28 -8.91
C LYS A 18 24.75 -9.84 -9.28
N GLU A 19 23.87 -9.15 -10.00
CA GLU A 19 24.05 -7.74 -10.38
C GLU A 19 23.90 -6.82 -9.17
N LEU A 20 22.93 -7.07 -8.30
CA LEU A 20 22.77 -6.32 -7.05
C LEU A 20 24.01 -6.48 -6.15
N LYS A 21 24.52 -7.70 -5.97
CA LYS A 21 25.73 -7.95 -5.16
C LYS A 21 26.95 -7.18 -5.67
N LYS A 22 27.10 -6.99 -6.99
CA LYS A 22 28.17 -6.12 -7.54
C LYS A 22 27.97 -4.65 -7.16
N LEU A 23 26.74 -4.14 -7.18
CA LEU A 23 26.43 -2.77 -6.79
C LEU A 23 26.57 -2.56 -5.28
N ILE A 24 26.20 -3.56 -4.49
CA ILE A 24 26.39 -3.58 -3.03
C ILE A 24 27.87 -3.44 -2.68
N SER A 25 28.79 -4.09 -3.44
CA SER A 25 30.22 -4.02 -3.19
C SER A 25 30.82 -2.60 -3.39
N ILE A 26 30.12 -1.72 -4.08
CA ILE A 26 30.48 -0.30 -4.26
C ILE A 26 29.58 0.65 -3.46
N SER A 27 28.88 0.12 -2.46
CA SER A 27 28.02 0.88 -1.52
C SER A 27 26.87 1.61 -2.18
N ASP A 28 26.30 1.05 -3.27
CA ASP A 28 25.07 1.58 -3.88
C ASP A 28 23.87 1.31 -2.97
N PHE A 29 23.40 2.34 -2.27
CA PHE A 29 22.33 2.20 -1.29
C PHE A 29 20.98 1.80 -1.89
N TYR A 30 20.74 2.08 -3.18
CA TYR A 30 19.53 1.57 -3.86
C TYR A 30 19.59 0.06 -4.04
N ALA A 31 20.76 -0.47 -4.44
CA ALA A 31 20.95 -1.91 -4.57
C ALA A 31 20.89 -2.63 -3.22
N ILE A 32 21.44 -2.01 -2.17
CA ILE A 32 21.42 -2.53 -0.80
C ILE A 32 19.95 -2.59 -0.31
N ASN A 33 19.17 -1.52 -0.51
CA ASN A 33 17.76 -1.49 -0.12
C ASN A 33 16.93 -2.51 -0.90
N GLU A 34 17.08 -2.58 -2.23
CA GLU A 34 16.37 -3.56 -3.07
C GLU A 34 16.66 -5.01 -2.63
N PHE A 35 17.92 -5.30 -2.29
CA PHE A 35 18.29 -6.64 -1.81
C PHE A 35 17.62 -6.94 -0.47
N GLY A 36 17.55 -5.96 0.43
CA GLY A 36 16.80 -6.05 1.68
C GLY A 36 15.31 -6.33 1.45
N GLU A 37 14.69 -5.66 0.47
CA GLU A 37 13.27 -5.90 0.12
C GLU A 37 13.02 -7.32 -0.40
N ARG A 38 13.97 -7.89 -1.15
CA ARG A 38 13.88 -9.29 -1.59
C ARG A 38 13.95 -10.27 -0.44
N LEU A 39 14.92 -10.07 0.46
CA LEU A 39 15.04 -10.87 1.67
C LEU A 39 13.77 -10.78 2.53
N PHE A 40 13.19 -9.59 2.64
CA PHE A 40 11.93 -9.39 3.36
C PHE A 40 10.78 -10.19 2.75
N LYS A 41 10.64 -10.18 1.42
CA LYS A 41 9.65 -10.99 0.67
C LYS A 41 9.88 -12.49 0.80
N GLU A 42 11.12 -12.92 1.00
CA GLU A 42 11.49 -14.32 1.27
C GLU A 42 11.26 -14.74 2.74
N GLY A 43 10.80 -13.82 3.61
CA GLY A 43 10.61 -14.08 5.03
C GLY A 43 11.89 -14.02 5.87
N LYS A 44 13.02 -13.59 5.29
CA LYS A 44 14.31 -13.42 5.96
C LYS A 44 14.41 -12.03 6.60
N TYR A 45 13.55 -11.79 7.59
CA TYR A 45 13.30 -10.45 8.12
C TYR A 45 14.50 -9.81 8.81
N GLU A 46 15.25 -10.56 9.61
CA GLU A 46 16.43 -10.05 10.31
C GLU A 46 17.58 -9.70 9.34
N GLU A 47 17.77 -10.56 8.31
CA GLU A 47 18.75 -10.25 7.26
C GLU A 47 18.33 -9.01 6.48
N ALA A 48 17.05 -8.88 6.15
CA ALA A 48 16.50 -7.69 5.48
C ALA A 48 16.75 -6.43 6.30
N LEU A 49 16.49 -6.46 7.62
CA LEU A 49 16.75 -5.34 8.52
C LEU A 49 18.21 -4.88 8.46
N ASN A 50 19.17 -5.81 8.52
CA ASN A 50 20.59 -5.50 8.40
C ASN A 50 20.93 -4.78 7.08
N TYR A 51 20.28 -5.14 5.97
CA TYR A 51 20.46 -4.45 4.70
C TYR A 51 19.79 -3.08 4.69
N PHE A 52 18.63 -2.93 5.28
CA PHE A 52 17.96 -1.63 5.42
C PHE A 52 18.76 -0.68 6.29
N GLU A 53 19.36 -1.14 7.39
CA GLU A 53 20.23 -0.33 8.24
C GLU A 53 21.46 0.16 7.47
N LYS A 54 22.15 -0.72 6.74
CA LYS A 54 23.25 -0.34 5.88
C LYS A 54 22.88 0.71 4.84
N ALA A 55 21.72 0.54 4.17
CA ALA A 55 21.25 1.51 3.19
C ALA A 55 20.84 2.84 3.84
N SER A 56 20.25 2.79 5.05
CA SER A 56 19.90 3.98 5.85
C SER A 56 21.14 4.78 6.25
N ASP A 57 22.24 4.12 6.66
CA ASP A 57 23.51 4.75 7.02
C ASP A 57 24.14 5.46 5.82
N LEU A 58 23.91 4.95 4.61
CA LEU A 58 24.30 5.56 3.35
C LEU A 58 23.32 6.66 2.86
N GLY A 59 22.30 6.98 3.65
CA GLY A 59 21.38 8.09 3.40
C GLY A 59 20.05 7.72 2.68
N SER A 60 19.74 6.44 2.51
CA SER A 60 18.48 6.02 1.88
C SER A 60 17.28 6.33 2.76
N ASN A 61 16.42 7.26 2.33
CA ASN A 61 15.15 7.53 3.01
C ASN A 61 14.13 6.39 2.85
N MET A 62 14.25 5.60 1.76
CA MET A 62 13.43 4.40 1.55
C MET A 62 13.79 3.32 2.55
N ALA A 63 15.08 3.10 2.81
CA ALA A 63 15.52 2.13 3.79
C ALA A 63 15.06 2.50 5.21
N ILE A 64 15.07 3.79 5.57
CA ILE A 64 14.52 4.25 6.85
C ILE A 64 13.02 3.90 6.96
N ASN A 65 12.26 4.10 5.87
CA ASN A 65 10.85 3.70 5.82
C ASN A 65 10.69 2.17 5.96
N ASN A 66 11.54 1.39 5.30
CA ASN A 66 11.49 -0.07 5.37
C ASN A 66 11.85 -0.61 6.77
N ILE A 67 12.76 0.06 7.50
CA ILE A 67 13.00 -0.24 8.92
C ILE A 67 11.74 0.03 9.75
N GLY A 68 11.06 1.15 9.51
CA GLY A 68 9.76 1.44 10.13
C GLY A 68 8.73 0.35 9.86
N PHE A 69 8.67 -0.12 8.62
CA PHE A 69 7.77 -1.20 8.21
C PHE A 69 8.10 -2.54 8.88
N TYR A 70 9.39 -2.87 9.04
CA TYR A 70 9.82 -4.03 9.82
C TYR A 70 9.30 -3.96 11.27
N TYR A 71 9.45 -2.82 11.94
CA TYR A 71 8.94 -2.67 13.31
C TYR A 71 7.42 -2.72 13.38
N LEU A 72 6.72 -2.25 12.33
CA LEU A 72 5.26 -2.27 12.27
C LEU A 72 4.71 -3.69 12.09
N GLU A 73 5.26 -4.45 11.13
CA GLU A 73 4.66 -5.71 10.68
C GLU A 73 5.28 -6.95 11.34
N ILE A 74 6.56 -6.90 11.72
CA ILE A 74 7.27 -8.06 12.25
C ILE A 74 7.36 -7.99 13.78
N GLU A 75 7.78 -6.84 14.30
CA GLU A 75 7.94 -6.63 15.75
C GLU A 75 6.64 -6.17 16.42
N ASN A 76 5.64 -5.73 15.65
CA ASN A 76 4.41 -5.10 16.14
C ASN A 76 4.70 -3.96 17.15
N ASN A 77 5.78 -3.21 16.92
CA ASN A 77 6.24 -2.14 17.79
C ASN A 77 5.88 -0.77 17.18
N LEU A 78 4.70 -0.27 17.54
CA LEU A 78 4.14 0.96 16.98
C LEU A 78 5.00 2.19 17.28
N GLU A 79 5.65 2.25 18.44
CA GLU A 79 6.49 3.38 18.86
C GLU A 79 7.77 3.46 18.02
N LYS A 80 8.44 2.32 17.81
CA LYS A 80 9.62 2.28 16.95
C LYS A 80 9.24 2.55 15.50
N ALA A 81 8.14 1.96 15.01
CA ALA A 81 7.64 2.19 13.66
C ALA A 81 7.39 3.68 13.41
N GLU A 82 6.65 4.35 14.31
CA GLU A 82 6.37 5.78 14.23
C GLU A 82 7.67 6.61 14.16
N LYS A 83 8.62 6.33 15.04
CA LYS A 83 9.93 7.01 15.06
C LYS A 83 10.66 6.93 13.71
N TYR A 84 10.69 5.74 13.11
CA TYR A 84 11.36 5.57 11.82
C TYR A 84 10.58 6.19 10.67
N PHE A 85 9.24 6.13 10.68
CA PHE A 85 8.44 6.80 9.66
C PHE A 85 8.53 8.32 9.74
N LEU A 86 8.55 8.91 10.95
CA LEU A 86 8.81 10.35 11.13
C LEU A 86 10.18 10.73 10.54
N LYS A 87 11.24 9.97 10.84
CA LYS A 87 12.58 10.20 10.28
C LYS A 87 12.60 10.07 8.74
N ALA A 88 11.85 9.12 8.19
CA ALA A 88 11.73 8.96 6.73
C ALA A 88 10.97 10.12 6.09
N MET A 89 9.88 10.58 6.72
CA MET A 89 9.09 11.73 6.29
C MET A 89 9.93 13.02 6.28
N GLU A 90 10.72 13.28 7.33
CA GLU A 90 11.64 14.42 7.39
C GLU A 90 12.67 14.42 6.27
N LYS A 91 13.07 13.23 5.80
CA LYS A 91 13.95 13.05 4.64
C LYS A 91 13.20 13.00 3.29
N GLY A 92 11.93 13.39 3.26
CA GLY A 92 11.13 13.52 2.05
C GLY A 92 10.53 12.22 1.52
N ASN A 93 10.48 11.16 2.33
CA ASN A 93 9.76 9.94 1.92
C ASN A 93 8.25 10.14 2.08
N VAL A 94 7.55 10.27 0.95
CA VAL A 94 6.10 10.51 0.94
C VAL A 94 5.30 9.28 1.39
N VAL A 95 5.81 8.06 1.16
CA VAL A 95 5.15 6.82 1.59
C VAL A 95 5.09 6.73 3.12
N ALA A 96 6.07 7.32 3.80
CA ALA A 96 6.09 7.37 5.26
C ALA A 96 4.86 8.10 5.85
N LEU A 97 4.26 9.06 5.13
CA LEU A 97 3.02 9.70 5.57
C LEU A 97 1.86 8.70 5.64
N ASN A 98 1.72 7.85 4.61
CA ASN A 98 0.71 6.79 4.64
C ASN A 98 0.95 5.82 5.80
N ASN A 99 2.19 5.43 6.03
CA ASN A 99 2.55 4.50 7.10
C ASN A 99 2.36 5.13 8.51
N LEU A 100 2.56 6.43 8.66
CA LEU A 100 2.19 7.15 9.89
C LEU A 100 0.67 7.14 10.10
N GLY A 101 -0.11 7.25 9.03
CA GLY A 101 -1.55 7.06 9.08
C GLY A 101 -1.90 5.66 9.61
N ILE A 102 -1.27 4.59 9.09
CA ILE A 102 -1.51 3.22 9.54
C ILE A 102 -1.12 3.03 11.02
N VAL A 103 0.02 3.60 11.45
CA VAL A 103 0.44 3.51 12.86
C VAL A 103 -0.59 4.18 13.78
N ASN A 104 -1.08 5.37 13.41
CA ASN A 104 -2.06 6.08 14.25
C ASN A 104 -3.44 5.41 14.22
N ASP A 105 -3.82 4.79 13.10
CA ASP A 105 -5.02 3.96 13.00
C ASP A 105 -4.94 2.76 13.95
N ARG A 106 -3.82 2.01 13.95
CA ARG A 106 -3.57 0.91 14.90
C ARG A 106 -3.49 1.36 16.36
N LYS A 107 -3.14 2.63 16.63
CA LYS A 107 -3.19 3.25 17.96
C LYS A 107 -4.59 3.80 18.32
N GLU A 108 -5.56 3.65 17.43
CA GLU A 108 -6.90 4.21 17.55
C GLU A 108 -6.94 5.75 17.63
N ASP A 109 -5.84 6.42 17.26
CA ASP A 109 -5.80 7.88 17.09
C ASP A 109 -6.26 8.23 15.67
N TYR A 110 -7.55 8.03 15.44
CA TYR A 110 -8.16 8.19 14.13
C TYR A 110 -8.06 9.62 13.58
N ASN A 111 -8.05 10.62 14.45
CA ASN A 111 -7.88 12.00 14.02
C ASN A 111 -6.50 12.21 13.37
N ARG A 112 -5.44 11.76 14.01
CA ARG A 112 -4.10 11.80 13.42
C ARG A 112 -3.97 10.92 12.20
N ALA A 113 -4.61 9.75 12.19
CA ALA A 113 -4.62 8.89 11.01
C ALA A 113 -5.21 9.62 9.79
N ILE A 114 -6.37 10.30 9.94
CA ILE A 114 -6.98 11.11 8.89
C ILE A 114 -6.04 12.23 8.42
N GLU A 115 -5.38 12.93 9.35
CA GLU A 115 -4.42 13.99 9.00
C GLU A 115 -3.28 13.43 8.13
N TYR A 116 -2.62 12.35 8.56
CA TYR A 116 -1.52 11.76 7.84
C TYR A 116 -1.93 11.18 6.48
N TYR A 117 -3.05 10.47 6.39
CA TYR A 117 -3.57 9.99 5.11
C TYR A 117 -3.91 11.16 4.17
N SER A 118 -4.52 12.23 4.70
CA SER A 118 -4.83 13.42 3.90
C SER A 118 -3.56 14.12 3.39
N MET A 119 -2.52 14.21 4.22
CA MET A 119 -1.21 14.71 3.82
C MET A 119 -0.58 13.83 2.75
N ALA A 120 -0.67 12.49 2.89
CA ALA A 120 -0.17 11.54 1.92
C ALA A 120 -0.86 11.69 0.55
N ILE A 121 -2.18 11.81 0.53
CA ILE A 121 -2.98 12.07 -0.69
C ILE A 121 -2.54 13.39 -1.36
N LYS A 122 -2.40 14.46 -0.58
CA LYS A 122 -1.95 15.77 -1.10
C LYS A 122 -0.56 15.67 -1.74
N ASN A 123 0.30 14.80 -1.23
CA ASN A 123 1.63 14.53 -1.76
C ASN A 123 1.66 13.37 -2.79
N LYS A 124 0.50 12.99 -3.33
CA LYS A 124 0.34 11.98 -4.40
C LYS A 124 0.75 10.55 -3.99
N CYS A 125 0.64 10.22 -2.73
CA CYS A 125 0.71 8.85 -2.25
C CYS A 125 -0.65 8.17 -2.40
N ASN A 126 -0.80 7.35 -3.42
CA ASN A 126 -2.10 6.81 -3.82
C ASN A 126 -2.65 5.76 -2.85
N PHE A 127 -1.79 5.04 -2.15
CA PHE A 127 -2.18 4.05 -1.15
C PHE A 127 -3.09 4.63 -0.05
N ALA A 128 -2.89 5.91 0.28
CA ALA A 128 -3.63 6.57 1.34
C ALA A 128 -5.12 6.77 1.04
N TYR A 129 -5.54 6.72 -0.24
CA TYR A 129 -6.96 6.82 -0.57
C TYR A 129 -7.77 5.64 -0.03
N ASN A 130 -7.28 4.41 -0.24
CA ASN A 130 -7.97 3.21 0.21
C ASN A 130 -7.96 3.12 1.73
N ASN A 131 -6.83 3.43 2.38
CA ASN A 131 -6.72 3.40 3.84
C ASN A 131 -7.66 4.44 4.50
N LEU A 132 -7.71 5.67 3.97
CA LEU A 132 -8.63 6.68 4.47
C LEU A 132 -10.10 6.30 4.19
N GLY A 133 -10.36 5.68 3.04
CA GLY A 133 -11.69 5.16 2.70
C GLY A 133 -12.14 4.10 3.68
N ASN A 134 -11.27 3.12 3.99
CA ASN A 134 -11.54 2.06 4.97
C ASN A 134 -11.81 2.65 6.36
N LEU A 135 -11.03 3.65 6.78
CA LEU A 135 -11.24 4.31 8.07
C LEU A 135 -12.61 4.99 8.15
N TYR A 136 -13.05 5.68 7.08
CA TYR A 136 -14.39 6.25 7.04
C TYR A 136 -15.49 5.18 6.99
N GLU A 137 -15.27 4.07 6.28
CA GLU A 137 -16.23 2.99 6.19
C GLU A 137 -16.41 2.26 7.53
N GLU A 138 -15.32 1.86 8.16
CA GLU A 138 -15.36 0.94 9.29
C GLU A 138 -15.56 1.64 10.63
N ILE A 139 -14.89 2.77 10.84
CA ILE A 139 -14.89 3.46 12.13
C ILE A 139 -15.98 4.53 12.18
N TYR A 140 -16.06 5.39 11.16
CA TYR A 140 -17.02 6.49 11.14
C TYR A 140 -18.35 6.12 10.52
N GLN A 141 -18.45 4.98 9.81
CA GLN A 141 -19.62 4.54 9.04
C GLN A 141 -20.11 5.61 8.05
N ASP A 142 -19.19 6.44 7.59
CA ASP A 142 -19.42 7.48 6.58
C ASP A 142 -19.17 6.89 5.19
N TYR A 143 -20.13 6.09 4.74
CA TYR A 143 -20.06 5.33 3.50
C TYR A 143 -19.97 6.23 2.26
N GLU A 144 -20.53 7.44 2.34
CA GLU A 144 -20.44 8.41 1.23
C GLU A 144 -19.02 8.92 1.06
N LYS A 145 -18.32 9.26 2.16
CA LYS A 145 -16.92 9.66 2.09
C LYS A 145 -16.03 8.52 1.62
N ALA A 146 -16.25 7.30 2.12
CA ALA A 146 -15.51 6.12 1.69
C ALA A 146 -15.67 5.90 0.18
N GLU A 147 -16.90 5.91 -0.34
CA GLU A 147 -17.18 5.78 -1.77
C GLU A 147 -16.47 6.85 -2.60
N ASN A 148 -16.54 8.10 -2.16
CA ASN A 148 -15.90 9.21 -2.85
C ASN A 148 -14.38 9.05 -2.92
N LEU A 149 -13.73 8.56 -1.84
CA LEU A 149 -12.29 8.30 -1.80
C LEU A 149 -11.89 7.17 -2.74
N TYR A 150 -12.61 6.03 -2.73
CA TYR A 150 -12.33 4.91 -3.64
C TYR A 150 -12.53 5.31 -5.11
N ARG A 151 -13.61 6.03 -5.42
CA ARG A 151 -13.85 6.57 -6.77
C ARG A 151 -12.75 7.52 -7.23
N LYS A 152 -12.30 8.40 -6.32
CA LYS A 152 -11.23 9.35 -6.60
C LYS A 152 -9.90 8.63 -6.82
N ASN A 153 -9.58 7.62 -6.00
CA ASN A 153 -8.41 6.79 -6.22
C ASN A 153 -8.42 6.20 -7.62
N PHE A 154 -9.47 5.48 -8.01
CA PHE A 154 -9.55 4.88 -9.33
C PHE A 154 -9.47 5.92 -10.47
N LYS A 155 -10.12 7.07 -10.31
CA LYS A 155 -10.11 8.15 -11.31
C LYS A 155 -8.70 8.69 -11.54
N GLU A 156 -7.95 8.93 -10.47
CA GLU A 156 -6.64 9.59 -10.53
C GLU A 156 -5.50 8.61 -10.84
N THR A 157 -5.57 7.39 -10.31
CA THR A 157 -4.45 6.44 -10.33
C THR A 157 -4.66 5.26 -11.29
N LYS A 158 -5.92 4.98 -11.64
CA LYS A 158 -6.35 3.74 -12.32
C LYS A 158 -6.12 2.48 -11.49
N ASP A 159 -5.98 2.65 -10.19
CA ASP A 159 -5.85 1.55 -9.25
C ASP A 159 -7.10 0.67 -9.25
N THR A 160 -6.93 -0.59 -9.61
CA THR A 160 -8.04 -1.54 -9.72
C THR A 160 -8.47 -2.11 -8.37
N GLU A 161 -7.66 -1.99 -7.32
CA GLU A 161 -8.04 -2.35 -5.95
C GLU A 161 -9.13 -1.43 -5.44
N ALA A 162 -9.10 -0.14 -5.79
CA ALA A 162 -10.16 0.79 -5.45
C ALA A 162 -11.54 0.36 -5.95
N LEU A 163 -11.60 -0.37 -7.08
CA LEU A 163 -12.85 -0.93 -7.60
C LEU A 163 -13.31 -2.14 -6.77
N ILE A 164 -12.39 -2.91 -6.19
CA ILE A 164 -12.71 -4.00 -5.26
C ILE A 164 -13.29 -3.43 -3.97
N HIS A 165 -12.68 -2.37 -3.41
CA HIS A 165 -13.24 -1.68 -2.24
C HIS A 165 -14.64 -1.14 -2.51
N LEU A 166 -14.88 -0.53 -3.68
CA LEU A 166 -16.22 -0.11 -4.10
C LEU A 166 -17.20 -1.30 -4.18
N ALA A 167 -16.75 -2.43 -4.72
CA ALA A 167 -17.61 -3.61 -4.81
C ALA A 167 -18.00 -4.13 -3.42
N TYR A 168 -17.05 -4.20 -2.49
CA TYR A 168 -17.34 -4.61 -1.11
C TYR A 168 -18.25 -3.61 -0.38
N LEU A 169 -18.02 -2.30 -0.54
CA LEU A 169 -18.90 -1.27 0.01
C LEU A 169 -20.34 -1.44 -0.49
N TYR A 170 -20.52 -1.64 -1.80
CA TYR A 170 -21.83 -1.85 -2.39
C TYR A 170 -22.48 -3.17 -1.96
N LEU A 171 -21.68 -4.22 -1.77
CA LEU A 171 -22.19 -5.51 -1.32
C LEU A 171 -22.59 -5.49 0.15
N ASN A 172 -21.72 -5.00 1.02
CA ASN A 172 -21.82 -5.16 2.46
C ASN A 172 -22.62 -4.04 3.13
N ARG A 173 -22.57 -2.81 2.61
CA ARG A 173 -23.19 -1.64 3.25
C ARG A 173 -24.43 -1.17 2.53
N TYR A 174 -24.41 -1.13 1.21
CA TYR A 174 -25.58 -0.70 0.42
C TYR A 174 -26.48 -1.87 0.00
N HIS A 175 -26.08 -3.12 0.25
CA HIS A 175 -26.80 -4.34 -0.17
C HIS A 175 -27.19 -4.33 -1.66
N ASN A 176 -26.30 -3.78 -2.49
CA ASN A 176 -26.52 -3.59 -3.92
C ASN A 176 -25.57 -4.47 -4.74
N LYS A 177 -25.92 -5.77 -4.84
CA LYS A 177 -25.14 -6.77 -5.58
C LYS A 177 -24.91 -6.39 -7.04
N ARG A 178 -25.91 -5.76 -7.69
CA ARG A 178 -25.77 -5.33 -9.09
C ARG A 178 -24.63 -4.35 -9.31
N ASN A 179 -24.47 -3.37 -8.43
CA ASN A 179 -23.36 -2.41 -8.53
C ASN A 179 -22.04 -3.06 -8.12
N ALA A 180 -22.01 -3.93 -7.13
CA ALA A 180 -20.82 -4.69 -6.77
C ALA A 180 -20.28 -5.50 -7.97
N ILE A 181 -21.15 -6.25 -8.66
CA ILE A 181 -20.79 -7.00 -9.87
C ILE A 181 -20.18 -6.08 -10.92
N LYS A 182 -20.78 -4.91 -11.20
CA LYS A 182 -20.24 -3.96 -12.19
C LYS A 182 -18.81 -3.51 -11.86
N TYR A 183 -18.49 -3.26 -10.58
CA TYR A 183 -17.16 -2.84 -10.19
C TYR A 183 -16.16 -4.00 -10.28
N LEU A 184 -16.56 -5.22 -9.92
CA LEU A 184 -15.71 -6.42 -10.08
C LEU A 184 -15.45 -6.73 -11.55
N GLU A 185 -16.48 -6.66 -12.41
CA GLU A 185 -16.32 -6.83 -13.86
C GLU A 185 -15.33 -5.79 -14.44
N LEU A 186 -15.47 -4.52 -14.02
CA LEU A 186 -14.59 -3.46 -14.49
C LEU A 186 -13.15 -3.69 -14.03
N SER A 187 -12.94 -4.10 -12.77
CA SER A 187 -11.62 -4.40 -12.21
C SER A 187 -10.97 -5.60 -12.92
N SER A 188 -11.72 -6.71 -13.07
CA SER A 188 -11.29 -7.91 -13.76
C SER A 188 -10.93 -7.63 -15.24
N LYS A 189 -11.76 -6.86 -15.96
CA LYS A 189 -11.51 -6.43 -17.34
C LYS A 189 -10.23 -5.60 -17.48
N LYS A 190 -9.81 -4.93 -16.41
CA LYS A 190 -8.56 -4.18 -16.34
C LYS A 190 -7.36 -5.04 -15.91
N GLY A 191 -7.55 -6.34 -15.76
CA GLY A 191 -6.49 -7.30 -15.49
C GLY A 191 -6.31 -7.65 -14.00
N ASN A 192 -7.19 -7.18 -13.12
CA ASN A 192 -7.14 -7.60 -11.71
C ASN A 192 -7.71 -9.02 -11.57
N LYS A 193 -6.82 -9.99 -11.28
CA LYS A 193 -7.18 -11.41 -11.16
C LYS A 193 -8.04 -11.69 -9.93
N GLU A 194 -7.79 -10.98 -8.84
CA GLU A 194 -8.55 -11.12 -7.60
C GLU A 194 -10.02 -10.73 -7.81
N ALA A 195 -10.27 -9.61 -8.48
CA ALA A 195 -11.63 -9.21 -8.84
C ALA A 195 -12.36 -10.27 -9.70
N GLY A 196 -11.63 -10.92 -10.62
CA GLY A 196 -12.19 -12.02 -11.41
C GLY A 196 -12.57 -13.23 -10.55
N HIS A 197 -11.73 -13.57 -9.57
CA HIS A 197 -12.01 -14.66 -8.64
C HIS A 197 -13.21 -14.35 -7.73
N ILE A 198 -13.26 -13.14 -7.15
CA ILE A 198 -14.40 -12.70 -6.33
C ILE A 198 -15.70 -12.72 -7.13
N LEU A 199 -15.65 -12.20 -8.37
CA LEU A 199 -16.81 -12.19 -9.27
C LEU A 199 -17.33 -13.60 -9.56
N PHE A 200 -16.42 -14.54 -9.85
CA PHE A 200 -16.77 -15.94 -10.09
C PHE A 200 -17.54 -16.54 -8.91
N HIS A 201 -17.03 -16.37 -7.69
CA HIS A 201 -17.72 -16.88 -6.50
C HIS A 201 -19.07 -16.19 -6.26
N LEU A 202 -19.12 -14.86 -6.43
CA LEU A 202 -20.35 -14.09 -6.21
C LEU A 202 -21.49 -14.48 -7.18
N LEU A 203 -21.15 -14.93 -8.39
CA LEU A 203 -22.14 -15.38 -9.39
C LEU A 203 -22.56 -16.84 -9.16
N ASN A 204 -21.62 -17.71 -8.76
CA ASN A 204 -21.91 -19.15 -8.57
C ASN A 204 -22.64 -19.46 -7.26
N ASP A 205 -22.51 -18.63 -6.22
CA ASP A 205 -23.30 -18.78 -4.98
C ASP A 205 -24.82 -18.57 -5.21
N GLU A 206 -25.20 -17.90 -6.31
CA GLU A 206 -26.62 -17.81 -6.70
C GLU A 206 -27.14 -19.10 -7.34
N GLU A 207 -26.32 -19.84 -8.06
CA GLU A 207 -26.76 -21.09 -8.69
C GLU A 207 -27.02 -22.20 -7.65
N CYS A 208 -26.30 -22.17 -6.51
CA CYS A 208 -26.53 -23.11 -5.41
C CYS A 208 -27.79 -22.82 -4.60
N ASN A 209 -28.24 -21.56 -4.51
CA ASN A 209 -29.42 -21.18 -3.74
C ASN A 209 -30.74 -21.28 -4.52
N CYS A 210 -30.68 -21.47 -5.84
CA CYS A 210 -31.87 -21.63 -6.68
C CYS A 210 -32.35 -23.09 -6.82
N ASN A 211 -31.59 -24.06 -6.25
CA ASN A 211 -31.91 -25.50 -6.35
C ASN A 211 -32.36 -26.15 -5.00
N ASN A 212 -32.75 -25.34 -4.02
CA ASN A 212 -33.40 -25.82 -2.77
C ASN A 212 -34.82 -25.21 -2.67
#